data_b1261d4ca15e7ce935f4c0dfd8012e90
#
_entry.id   b1261d4ca15e7ce935f4c0dfd8012e90
#
_cell.length_a   1.000
_cell.length_b   1.000
_cell.length_c   1.000
_cell.angle_alpha   90.00
_cell.angle_beta   90.00
_cell.angle_gamma   90.00
#
_symmetry.space_group_name_H-M   'P 1'
#
loop_
_entity.id
_entity.type
_entity.pdbx_description
1 polymer ?
#
loop_
_entity_poly.entity_id
_entity_poly.type
_entity_poly.pdbx_seq_one_letter_code
_entity_poly.pdbx_strand_id
1 'polypeptide(L)' 'MEIIVYGADWCADCIVVKNFLSSKLVEFEYIIITDNLKAISYVEHINKGKRIIPTVVINGQAYSNPGINKLMKLLENKD' A
#
# COMPACT_ATOMS: atom_id res chain seq x y z
N MET A 1 -11.71 -9.11 -0.08
CA MET A 1 -10.25 -8.84 0.05
C MET A 1 -10.04 -7.47 0.64
N GLU A 2 -9.31 -7.40 1.73
CA GLU A 2 -9.04 -6.12 2.38
C GLU A 2 -7.71 -5.58 1.91
N ILE A 3 -7.73 -4.36 1.38
CA ILE A 3 -6.52 -3.71 0.85
C ILE A 3 -6.37 -2.35 1.48
N ILE A 4 -5.21 -2.10 2.09
CA ILE A 4 -4.87 -0.80 2.67
C ILE A 4 -3.55 -0.35 2.08
N VAL A 5 -3.51 0.87 1.56
CA VAL A 5 -2.29 1.45 1.01
C VAL A 5 -1.84 2.59 1.91
N TYR A 6 -0.63 2.48 2.42
CA TYR A 6 0.00 3.55 3.20
C TYR A 6 0.90 4.33 2.27
N GLY A 7 0.61 5.59 2.08
CA GLY A 7 1.35 6.39 1.12
C GLY A 7 1.31 7.87 1.43
N ALA A 8 1.55 8.67 0.41
CA ALA A 8 1.53 10.13 0.52
C ALA A 8 0.96 10.69 -0.78
N ASP A 9 0.56 11.97 -0.74
CA ASP A 9 0.00 12.61 -1.92
C ASP A 9 1.07 13.16 -2.88
N TRP A 10 2.33 13.24 -2.40
CA TRP A 10 3.46 13.73 -3.21
C TRP A 10 4.32 12.58 -3.76
N CYS A 11 3.99 11.34 -3.48
CA CYS A 11 4.82 10.17 -3.80
C CYS A 11 4.37 9.59 -5.14
N ALA A 12 5.24 9.63 -6.14
CA ALA A 12 4.91 9.13 -7.48
C ALA A 12 4.54 7.65 -7.48
N ASP A 13 5.33 6.83 -6.77
CA ASP A 13 5.06 5.40 -6.69
C ASP A 13 3.73 5.11 -6.00
N CYS A 14 3.39 5.91 -5.01
CA CYS A 14 2.11 5.77 -4.30
C CYS A 14 0.94 6.07 -5.23
N ILE A 15 1.09 7.12 -6.04
CA ILE A 15 0.04 7.51 -6.99
C ILE A 15 -0.16 6.43 -8.04
N VAL A 16 0.93 5.81 -8.50
CA VAL A 16 0.85 4.71 -9.46
C VAL A 16 0.05 3.55 -8.88
N VAL A 17 0.34 3.17 -7.64
CA VAL A 17 -0.39 2.08 -6.97
C VAL A 17 -1.86 2.43 -6.81
N LYS A 18 -2.14 3.65 -6.36
CA LYS A 18 -3.51 4.10 -6.14
C LYS A 18 -4.30 4.05 -7.44
N ASN A 19 -3.72 4.58 -8.53
CA ASN A 19 -4.40 4.59 -9.81
C ASN A 19 -4.61 3.18 -10.36
N PHE A 20 -3.61 2.31 -10.18
CA PHE A 20 -3.73 0.92 -10.63
C PHE A 20 -4.89 0.22 -9.92
N LEU A 21 -4.97 0.35 -8.59
CA LEU A 21 -6.05 -0.29 -7.85
C LEU A 21 -7.41 0.26 -8.24
N SER A 22 -7.49 1.58 -8.45
CA SER A 22 -8.74 2.19 -8.90
C SER A 22 -9.16 1.66 -10.26
N SER A 23 -8.22 1.45 -11.17
CA SER A 23 -8.52 0.95 -12.50
C SER A 23 -9.01 -0.49 -12.49
N LYS A 24 -8.67 -1.24 -11.44
CA LYS A 24 -9.12 -2.64 -11.30
C LYS A 24 -10.47 -2.76 -10.62
N LEU A 25 -11.06 -1.64 -10.22
CA LEU A 25 -12.37 -1.61 -9.57
C LEU A 25 -12.41 -2.42 -8.28
N VAL A 26 -11.28 -2.50 -7.59
CA VAL A 26 -11.24 -3.13 -6.28
C VAL A 26 -11.32 -2.06 -5.20
N GLU A 27 -11.97 -2.38 -4.09
CA GLU A 27 -12.06 -1.46 -2.97
C GLU A 27 -10.76 -1.48 -2.18
N PHE A 28 -10.30 -0.31 -1.78
CA PHE A 28 -9.12 -0.20 -0.95
C PHE A 28 -9.18 1.08 -0.14
N GLU A 29 -8.44 1.08 0.95
CA GLU A 29 -8.30 2.27 1.78
C GLU A 29 -6.92 2.87 1.53
N TYR A 30 -6.87 4.19 1.33
CA TYR A 30 -5.60 4.90 1.10
C TYR A 30 -5.34 5.79 2.30
N ILE A 31 -4.28 5.50 3.03
CA ILE A 31 -3.93 6.25 4.25
C ILE A 31 -2.70 7.08 3.97
N ILE A 32 -2.85 8.41 4.04
CA ILE A 32 -1.73 9.32 3.91
C ILE A 32 -1.01 9.38 5.25
N ILE A 33 0.26 8.99 5.26
CA ILE A 33 0.99 8.89 6.52
C ILE A 33 1.61 10.20 6.97
N THR A 34 1.65 11.22 6.10
CA THR A 34 2.19 12.54 6.45
C THR A 34 1.48 13.06 7.69
N ASP A 35 2.22 13.38 8.73
CA ASP A 35 1.69 13.89 9.99
C ASP A 35 0.74 12.93 10.71
N ASN A 36 0.74 11.66 10.31
CA ASN A 36 -0.07 10.64 10.98
C ASN A 36 0.87 9.71 11.75
N LEU A 37 1.10 10.03 13.02
CA LEU A 37 2.11 9.33 13.81
C LEU A 37 1.83 7.84 13.98
N LYS A 38 0.55 7.48 14.12
CA LYS A 38 0.19 6.05 14.25
C LYS A 38 0.50 5.29 12.97
N ALA A 39 0.16 5.87 11.82
CA ALA A 39 0.42 5.23 10.54
C ALA A 39 1.91 5.14 10.27
N ILE A 40 2.66 6.18 10.59
CA ILE A 40 4.12 6.17 10.43
C ILE A 40 4.73 5.07 11.29
N SER A 41 4.32 4.98 12.55
CA SER A 41 4.82 3.94 13.45
C SER A 41 4.53 2.55 12.91
N TYR A 42 3.32 2.34 12.40
CA TYR A 42 2.95 1.05 11.86
C TYR A 42 3.82 0.68 10.65
N VAL A 43 3.97 1.63 9.72
CA VAL A 43 4.78 1.40 8.52
C VAL A 43 6.24 1.10 8.89
N GLU A 44 6.79 1.84 9.84
CA GLU A 44 8.16 1.61 10.28
C GLU A 44 8.30 0.28 10.99
N HIS A 45 7.30 -0.10 11.77
CA HIS A 45 7.35 -1.37 12.49
C HIS A 45 7.42 -2.56 11.52
N ILE A 46 6.55 -2.57 10.50
CA ILE A 46 6.51 -3.70 9.58
C ILE A 46 7.66 -3.68 8.58
N ASN A 47 8.36 -2.57 8.44
CA ASN A 47 9.50 -2.45 7.53
C ASN A 47 10.83 -2.39 8.28
N LYS A 48 10.85 -2.92 9.50
CA LYS A 48 12.07 -3.05 10.31
C LYS A 48 12.74 -1.70 10.57
N GLY A 49 11.91 -0.70 10.89
CA GLY A 49 12.37 0.63 11.22
C GLY A 49 12.43 1.58 10.05
N LYS A 50 12.11 1.15 8.85
CA LYS A 50 12.19 1.99 7.66
C LYS A 50 10.82 2.53 7.28
N ARG A 51 10.79 3.82 6.90
CA ARG A 51 9.56 4.45 6.43
C ARG A 51 9.47 4.29 4.92
N ILE A 52 8.96 3.14 4.50
CA ILE A 52 8.83 2.81 3.08
C ILE A 52 7.40 3.07 2.63
N ILE A 53 7.22 3.86 1.58
CA ILE A 53 5.93 4.06 0.94
C ILE A 53 6.08 3.89 -0.57
N PRO A 54 5.07 3.34 -1.26
CA PRO A 54 3.84 2.80 -0.68
C PRO A 54 4.09 1.46 0.02
N THR A 55 3.44 1.25 1.16
CA THR A 55 3.35 -0.05 1.78
C THR A 55 1.92 -0.51 1.63
N VAL A 56 1.72 -1.66 1.00
CA VAL A 56 0.39 -2.19 0.71
C VAL A 56 0.14 -3.39 1.59
N VAL A 57 -0.99 -3.37 2.32
CA VAL A 57 -1.38 -4.48 3.16
C VAL A 57 -2.60 -5.14 2.53
N ILE A 58 -2.47 -6.42 2.20
CA ILE A 58 -3.55 -7.19 1.58
C ILE A 58 -3.89 -8.35 2.50
N ASN A 59 -5.09 -8.36 3.03
CA ASN A 59 -5.56 -9.39 3.96
C ASN A 59 -4.57 -9.60 5.12
N GLY A 60 -4.01 -8.52 5.64
CA GLY A 60 -3.08 -8.57 6.76
C GLY A 60 -1.63 -8.80 6.40
N GLN A 61 -1.33 -9.06 5.13
CA GLN A 61 0.04 -9.29 4.68
C GLN A 61 0.61 -8.01 4.07
N ALA A 62 1.76 -7.56 4.55
CA ALA A 62 2.36 -6.30 4.11
C ALA A 62 3.35 -6.54 2.96
N TYR A 63 3.35 -5.61 2.02
CA TYR A 63 4.26 -5.62 0.88
C TYR A 63 4.86 -4.22 0.75
N SER A 64 6.19 -4.12 0.78
CA SER A 64 6.90 -2.85 0.72
C SER A 64 7.14 -2.45 -0.72
N ASN A 65 6.56 -1.33 -1.13
CA ASN A 65 6.70 -0.78 -2.48
C ASN A 65 6.57 -1.85 -3.57
N PRO A 66 5.46 -2.61 -3.58
CA PRO A 66 5.28 -3.64 -4.61
C PRO A 66 5.03 -2.96 -5.95
N GLY A 67 5.66 -3.48 -7.00
CA GLY A 67 5.41 -2.97 -8.34
C GLY A 67 4.05 -3.45 -8.85
N ILE A 68 3.65 -2.89 -10.00
CA ILE A 68 2.36 -3.23 -10.59
C ILE A 68 2.28 -4.71 -10.93
N ASN A 69 3.37 -5.29 -11.43
CA ASN A 69 3.39 -6.72 -11.77
C ASN A 69 3.14 -7.59 -10.54
N LYS A 70 3.73 -7.21 -9.41
CA LYS A 70 3.52 -7.93 -8.16
C LYS A 70 2.07 -7.79 -7.71
N LEU A 71 1.53 -6.58 -7.78
CA LEU A 71 0.14 -6.35 -7.41
C LEU A 71 -0.83 -7.14 -8.28
N MET A 72 -0.56 -7.23 -9.58
CA MET A 72 -1.40 -8.00 -10.47
C MET A 72 -1.45 -9.47 -10.05
N LYS A 73 -0.29 -10.03 -9.71
CA LYS A 73 -0.24 -11.42 -9.25
C LYS A 73 -1.00 -11.60 -7.95
N LEU A 74 -0.84 -10.66 -7.02
CA LEU A 74 -1.54 -10.75 -5.74
C LEU A 74 -3.04 -10.69 -5.91
N LEU A 75 -3.53 -9.86 -6.83
CA LEU A 75 -4.96 -9.75 -7.07
C LEU A 75 -5.51 -10.99 -7.78
N GLU A 76 -4.72 -11.61 -8.64
CA GLU A 76 -5.11 -12.83 -9.33
C GLU A 76 -5.21 -14.02 -8.40
N ASN A 77 -4.42 -14.05 -7.34
CA ASN A 77 -4.36 -15.15 -6.39
C ASN A 77 -5.17 -14.86 -5.14
N LYS A 78 -6.28 -14.21 -5.30
CA LYS A 78 -7.06 -13.73 -4.16
C LYS A 78 -7.93 -14.79 -3.49
N ASP A 79 -7.94 -15.96 -3.98
CA ASP A 79 -8.70 -17.05 -3.33
C ASP A 79 -7.99 -17.56 -2.06
#